data_787a2c059d7dc1341897b28c76b697e0
#
_entry.id   787a2c059d7dc1341897b28c76b697e0
#
_cell.length_a   1.000
_cell.length_b   1.000
_cell.length_c   1.000
_cell.angle_alpha   90.00
_cell.angle_beta   90.00
_cell.angle_gamma   90.00
#
_symmetry.space_group_name_H-M   'P 1'
#
loop_
_entity.id
_entity.type
_entity.pdbx_description
1 polymer ?
#
loop_
_entity_poly.entity_id
_entity_poly.type
_entity_poly.pdbx_seq_one_letter_code
_entity_poly.pdbx_strand_id
1 'polypeptide(L)'
;YDDYDEDHVDDHDPHADDHDVPGDEVARFDPLSGLDPLAFRAQIKVVRDAMIEAFPEGEDTFTANAEAYMAELVELDQGFTALSECTLDEVAANHNAYSYMAERYGLEFVTVHGLDPEGEPSAADIEEVVEKIEDKELEYFYIEEYTNAESVDSLIEQVSGVEVLILYTMEMAPKSSEDNYLTLMQKNLDNLQRGLQC
;
A
#
# COMPACT_ATOMS: atom_id res chain seq x y z
N TYR A 1 -27.45 52.80 -43.56
CA TYR A 1 -27.99 51.67 -44.29
C TYR A 1 -27.07 50.52 -44.03
N ASP A 2 -27.21 49.92 -42.90
CA ASP A 2 -26.32 48.84 -42.54
C ASP A 2 -27.14 47.74 -41.87
N ASP A 3 -27.19 46.61 -42.54
CA ASP A 3 -27.73 45.37 -42.05
C ASP A 3 -26.69 44.78 -41.12
N TYR A 4 -27.08 44.46 -39.91
CA TYR A 4 -26.28 43.62 -39.00
C TYR A 4 -26.99 42.27 -38.91
N ASP A 5 -26.33 41.26 -39.49
CA ASP A 5 -26.63 39.84 -39.28
C ASP A 5 -26.22 39.43 -37.88
N GLU A 6 -27.16 38.90 -37.10
CA GLU A 6 -26.91 38.26 -35.81
C GLU A 6 -26.47 36.83 -36.06
N ASP A 7 -25.17 36.56 -35.83
CA ASP A 7 -24.64 35.21 -35.79
C ASP A 7 -24.98 34.54 -34.45
N HIS A 8 -25.75 33.48 -34.55
CA HIS A 8 -26.01 32.54 -33.45
C HIS A 8 -24.72 31.84 -33.03
N VAL A 9 -24.33 32.08 -31.80
CA VAL A 9 -23.25 31.30 -31.13
C VAL A 9 -23.94 30.12 -30.46
N ASP A 10 -23.71 28.92 -31.00
CA ASP A 10 -24.10 27.65 -30.38
C ASP A 10 -23.27 27.43 -29.11
N ASP A 11 -23.99 27.41 -27.99
CA ASP A 11 -23.48 27.02 -26.67
C ASP A 11 -23.24 25.51 -26.68
N HIS A 12 -21.97 25.10 -26.93
CA HIS A 12 -21.54 23.72 -26.70
C HIS A 12 -21.16 23.57 -25.25
N ASP A 13 -22.04 22.94 -24.51
CA ASP A 13 -21.81 22.38 -23.20
C ASP A 13 -20.76 21.24 -23.30
N PRO A 14 -19.56 21.38 -22.74
CA PRO A 14 -18.62 20.26 -22.65
C PRO A 14 -19.02 19.40 -21.47
N HIS A 15 -19.84 18.39 -21.71
CA HIS A 15 -19.92 17.25 -20.82
C HIS A 15 -18.48 16.70 -20.67
N ALA A 16 -17.92 16.92 -19.49
CA ALA A 16 -16.72 16.23 -19.06
C ALA A 16 -17.07 14.74 -18.98
N ASP A 17 -16.66 14.00 -19.97
CA ASP A 17 -16.58 12.55 -19.87
C ASP A 17 -15.62 12.22 -18.74
N ASP A 18 -16.19 11.69 -17.67
CA ASP A 18 -15.47 11.07 -16.56
C ASP A 18 -14.75 9.85 -17.16
N HIS A 19 -13.49 10.07 -17.55
CA HIS A 19 -12.65 8.97 -18.00
C HIS A 19 -12.20 8.19 -16.78
N ASP A 20 -12.77 6.99 -16.63
CA ASP A 20 -12.19 5.92 -15.82
C ASP A 20 -10.67 5.89 -16.03
N VAL A 21 -9.91 6.28 -15.01
CA VAL A 21 -8.44 6.23 -15.03
C VAL A 21 -8.07 4.76 -14.81
N PRO A 22 -7.43 4.09 -15.76
CA PRO A 22 -7.05 2.71 -15.60
C PRO A 22 -6.13 2.55 -14.37
N GLY A 23 -6.30 1.47 -13.58
CA GLY A 23 -5.56 1.20 -12.35
C GLY A 23 -4.02 1.27 -12.46
N ASP A 24 -3.49 1.27 -13.68
CA ASP A 24 -2.06 1.40 -14.00
C ASP A 24 -1.47 2.81 -13.74
N GLU A 25 -2.31 3.87 -13.61
CA GLU A 25 -1.84 5.21 -13.27
C GLU A 25 -1.72 5.45 -11.77
N VAL A 26 -2.48 4.72 -10.96
CA VAL A 26 -2.49 4.88 -9.50
C VAL A 26 -1.14 4.46 -8.90
N ALA A 27 -0.56 3.36 -9.37
CA ALA A 27 0.74 2.88 -8.92
C ALA A 27 1.91 3.87 -9.17
N ARG A 28 1.77 4.77 -10.14
CA ARG A 28 2.79 5.81 -10.45
C ARG A 28 2.90 6.91 -9.42
N PHE A 29 1.86 7.13 -8.64
CA PHE A 29 1.77 8.25 -7.69
C PHE A 29 1.70 7.79 -6.24
N ASP A 30 1.73 6.47 -5.98
CA ASP A 30 1.79 5.94 -4.62
C ASP A 30 3.15 6.29 -4.00
N PRO A 31 3.19 7.08 -2.90
CA PRO A 31 4.44 7.45 -2.25
C PRO A 31 5.06 6.31 -1.42
N LEU A 32 4.35 5.19 -1.22
CA LEU A 32 4.69 4.14 -0.27
C LEU A 32 5.63 3.06 -0.85
N SER A 33 6.50 3.46 -1.79
CA SER A 33 7.51 2.56 -2.39
C SER A 33 8.44 1.90 -1.36
N GLY A 34 8.48 2.41 -0.13
CA GLY A 34 9.23 1.81 0.99
C GLY A 34 8.66 0.46 1.45
N LEU A 35 7.41 0.12 1.11
CA LEU A 35 6.82 -1.19 1.41
C LEU A 35 7.29 -2.31 0.46
N ASP A 36 8.04 -1.98 -0.58
CA ASP A 36 8.77 -2.93 -1.40
C ASP A 36 10.23 -3.02 -0.91
N PRO A 37 10.68 -4.14 -0.32
CA PRO A 37 12.03 -4.30 0.19
C PRO A 37 13.14 -4.03 -0.85
N LEU A 38 12.91 -4.36 -2.13
CA LEU A 38 13.91 -4.11 -3.16
C LEU A 38 13.93 -2.66 -3.63
N ALA A 39 12.79 -1.97 -3.64
CA ALA A 39 12.73 -0.54 -3.86
C ALA A 39 13.44 0.21 -2.71
N PHE A 40 13.18 -0.19 -1.46
CA PHE A 40 13.87 0.36 -0.30
C PHE A 40 15.38 0.08 -0.33
N ARG A 41 15.79 -1.12 -0.74
CA ARG A 41 17.20 -1.46 -0.98
C ARG A 41 17.87 -0.50 -1.98
N ALA A 42 17.17 -0.10 -3.03
CA ALA A 42 17.69 0.89 -3.98
C ALA A 42 17.87 2.27 -3.33
N GLN A 43 16.97 2.68 -2.44
CA GLN A 43 17.09 3.92 -1.66
C GLN A 43 18.30 3.87 -0.72
N ILE A 44 18.54 2.75 -0.02
CA ILE A 44 19.73 2.56 0.84
C ILE A 44 21.02 2.75 0.05
N LYS A 45 21.07 2.27 -1.19
CA LYS A 45 22.25 2.48 -2.07
C LYS A 45 22.47 3.95 -2.36
N VAL A 46 21.43 4.71 -2.67
CA VAL A 46 21.52 6.16 -2.92
C VAL A 46 22.01 6.90 -1.67
N VAL A 47 21.46 6.56 -0.50
CA VAL A 47 21.89 7.15 0.78
C VAL A 47 23.35 6.85 1.07
N ARG A 48 23.80 5.60 0.88
CA ARG A 48 25.22 5.22 1.04
C ARG A 48 26.12 6.06 0.16
N ASP A 49 25.80 6.18 -1.12
CA ASP A 49 26.65 6.89 -2.10
C ASP A 49 26.72 8.39 -1.74
N ALA A 50 25.62 9.00 -1.32
CA ALA A 50 25.59 10.39 -0.84
C ALA A 50 26.40 10.59 0.46
N MET A 51 26.36 9.62 1.37
CA MET A 51 27.18 9.64 2.60
C MET A 51 28.67 9.56 2.30
N ILE A 52 29.07 8.72 1.35
CA ILE A 52 30.48 8.60 0.92
C ILE A 52 30.94 9.90 0.26
N GLU A 53 30.11 10.52 -0.59
CA GLU A 53 30.44 11.81 -1.21
C GLU A 53 30.64 12.91 -0.16
N ALA A 54 29.76 12.96 0.86
CA ALA A 54 29.82 13.98 1.90
C ALA A 54 30.94 13.73 2.94
N PHE A 55 31.27 12.47 3.23
CA PHE A 55 32.20 12.04 4.26
C PHE A 55 33.11 10.89 3.76
N PRO A 56 34.07 11.17 2.85
CA PRO A 56 34.90 10.13 2.22
C PRO A 56 35.69 9.27 3.21
N GLU A 57 36.03 9.80 4.39
CA GLU A 57 36.74 9.08 5.43
C GLU A 57 35.91 7.93 6.05
N GLY A 58 34.59 7.94 5.84
CA GLY A 58 33.66 6.93 6.33
C GLY A 58 33.34 5.83 5.31
N GLU A 59 33.90 5.86 4.09
CA GLU A 59 33.55 4.98 2.96
C GLU A 59 33.47 3.50 3.32
N ASP A 60 34.50 2.97 3.98
CA ASP A 60 34.54 1.55 4.36
C ASP A 60 33.37 1.18 5.31
N THR A 61 33.07 2.07 6.27
CA THR A 61 32.00 1.87 7.25
C THR A 61 30.63 1.96 6.60
N PHE A 62 30.40 3.00 5.77
CA PHE A 62 29.12 3.18 5.10
C PHE A 62 28.84 2.04 4.11
N THR A 63 29.87 1.60 3.39
CA THR A 63 29.75 0.47 2.46
C THR A 63 29.40 -0.81 3.20
N ALA A 64 30.16 -1.16 4.26
CA ALA A 64 29.94 -2.39 5.02
C ALA A 64 28.54 -2.43 5.68
N ASN A 65 28.10 -1.31 6.27
CA ASN A 65 26.79 -1.22 6.90
C ASN A 65 25.64 -1.31 5.87
N ALA A 66 25.78 -0.62 4.74
CA ALA A 66 24.78 -0.67 3.68
C ALA A 66 24.69 -2.07 3.06
N GLU A 67 25.82 -2.74 2.81
CA GLU A 67 25.83 -4.10 2.27
C GLU A 67 25.16 -5.10 3.23
N ALA A 68 25.45 -5.02 4.53
CA ALA A 68 24.80 -5.86 5.53
C ALA A 68 23.27 -5.65 5.55
N TYR A 69 22.83 -4.38 5.60
CA TYR A 69 21.41 -4.06 5.61
C TYR A 69 20.69 -4.46 4.31
N MET A 70 21.33 -4.25 3.17
CA MET A 70 20.81 -4.67 1.86
C MET A 70 20.71 -6.19 1.72
N ALA A 71 21.52 -6.97 2.42
CA ALA A 71 21.42 -8.43 2.47
C ALA A 71 20.16 -8.86 3.25
N GLU A 72 19.88 -8.23 4.39
CA GLU A 72 18.67 -8.47 5.18
C GLU A 72 17.39 -8.13 4.38
N LEU A 73 17.42 -7.06 3.58
CA LEU A 73 16.29 -6.72 2.69
C LEU A 73 16.05 -7.77 1.60
N VAL A 74 17.10 -8.43 1.11
CA VAL A 74 16.96 -9.54 0.14
C VAL A 74 16.35 -10.78 0.81
N GLU A 75 16.72 -11.08 2.04
CA GLU A 75 16.11 -12.18 2.80
C GLU A 75 14.62 -11.92 3.06
N LEU A 76 14.30 -10.69 3.41
CA LEU A 76 12.90 -10.26 3.60
C LEU A 76 12.08 -10.37 2.30
N ASP A 77 12.62 -9.92 1.16
CA ASP A 77 12.01 -10.06 -0.16
C ASP A 77 11.73 -11.52 -0.53
N GLN A 78 12.63 -12.43 -0.18
CA GLN A 78 12.40 -13.87 -0.40
C GLN A 78 11.22 -14.39 0.43
N GLY A 79 11.06 -13.90 1.66
CA GLY A 79 9.92 -14.21 2.51
C GLY A 79 8.59 -13.76 1.88
N PHE A 80 8.53 -12.51 1.41
CA PHE A 80 7.34 -12.01 0.71
C PHE A 80 7.09 -12.70 -0.63
N THR A 81 8.14 -13.06 -1.37
CA THR A 81 8.00 -13.82 -2.63
C THR A 81 7.33 -15.17 -2.39
N ALA A 82 7.58 -15.81 -1.25
CA ALA A 82 6.96 -17.09 -0.90
C ALA A 82 5.44 -16.99 -0.65
N LEU A 83 4.87 -15.78 -0.45
CA LEU A 83 3.43 -15.60 -0.33
C LEU A 83 2.66 -16.04 -1.59
N SER A 84 3.30 -16.03 -2.75
CA SER A 84 2.70 -16.54 -4.00
C SER A 84 2.39 -18.06 -3.98
N GLU A 85 2.89 -18.79 -2.99
CA GLU A 85 2.63 -20.22 -2.81
C GLU A 85 1.51 -20.48 -1.78
N CYS A 86 0.95 -19.44 -1.17
CA CYS A 86 -0.12 -19.56 -0.19
C CYS A 86 -1.46 -19.93 -0.85
N THR A 87 -2.45 -20.26 -0.02
CA THR A 87 -3.77 -20.71 -0.53
C THR A 87 -4.58 -19.55 -1.12
N LEU A 88 -4.44 -18.36 -0.54
CA LEU A 88 -5.12 -17.14 -0.94
C LEU A 88 -4.08 -16.12 -1.43
N ASP A 89 -4.52 -15.20 -2.27
CA ASP A 89 -3.77 -14.06 -2.76
C ASP A 89 -4.50 -12.72 -2.52
N GLU A 90 -5.74 -12.78 -2.00
CA GLU A 90 -6.55 -11.61 -1.68
C GLU A 90 -6.35 -11.12 -0.24
N VAL A 91 -6.26 -9.79 -0.08
CA VAL A 91 -6.07 -9.10 1.18
C VAL A 91 -7.11 -8.00 1.34
N ALA A 92 -7.97 -8.09 2.35
CA ALA A 92 -8.93 -7.04 2.67
C ALA A 92 -8.33 -6.04 3.66
N ALA A 93 -8.24 -4.76 3.29
CA ALA A 93 -7.61 -3.74 4.13
C ALA A 93 -8.44 -2.44 4.19
N ASN A 94 -8.14 -1.59 5.17
CA ASN A 94 -8.83 -0.30 5.32
C ASN A 94 -8.40 0.72 4.27
N HIS A 95 -7.15 0.68 3.80
CA HIS A 95 -6.56 1.72 2.97
C HIS A 95 -5.64 1.11 1.90
N ASN A 96 -5.59 1.73 0.72
CA ASN A 96 -4.76 1.29 -0.40
C ASN A 96 -3.34 1.87 -0.29
N ALA A 97 -2.55 1.35 0.64
CA ALA A 97 -1.16 1.73 0.86
C ALA A 97 -0.14 0.75 0.25
N TYR A 98 -0.60 -0.33 -0.36
CA TYR A 98 0.20 -1.53 -0.59
C TYR A 98 0.42 -1.85 -2.08
N SER A 99 0.23 -0.87 -2.99
CA SER A 99 0.28 -1.07 -4.44
C SER A 99 1.60 -1.68 -4.92
N TYR A 100 2.74 -1.21 -4.38
CA TYR A 100 4.04 -1.77 -4.73
C TYR A 100 4.23 -3.22 -4.27
N MET A 101 3.69 -3.54 -3.09
CA MET A 101 3.69 -4.91 -2.56
C MET A 101 2.77 -5.81 -3.39
N ALA A 102 1.58 -5.33 -3.72
CA ALA A 102 0.61 -6.02 -4.56
C ALA A 102 1.22 -6.40 -5.90
N GLU A 103 1.79 -5.42 -6.62
CA GLU A 103 2.41 -5.64 -7.94
C GLU A 103 3.60 -6.61 -7.87
N ARG A 104 4.46 -6.45 -6.85
CA ARG A 104 5.68 -7.26 -6.76
C ARG A 104 5.41 -8.71 -6.39
N TYR A 105 4.49 -8.96 -5.48
CA TYR A 105 4.28 -10.30 -4.91
C TYR A 105 3.00 -10.98 -5.39
N GLY A 106 2.27 -10.32 -6.32
CA GLY A 106 1.06 -10.88 -6.92
C GLY A 106 -0.11 -10.96 -5.96
N LEU A 107 -0.21 -10.01 -5.01
CA LEU A 107 -1.32 -9.93 -4.07
C LEU A 107 -2.43 -9.02 -4.62
N GLU A 108 -3.68 -9.36 -4.33
CA GLU A 108 -4.85 -8.55 -4.68
C GLU A 108 -5.41 -7.87 -3.43
N PHE A 109 -5.22 -6.55 -3.31
CA PHE A 109 -5.78 -5.77 -2.22
C PHE A 109 -7.15 -5.23 -2.58
N VAL A 110 -8.16 -5.53 -1.74
CA VAL A 110 -9.46 -4.87 -1.74
C VAL A 110 -9.53 -3.95 -0.53
N THR A 111 -9.85 -2.67 -0.74
CA THR A 111 -9.73 -1.65 0.30
C THR A 111 -10.96 -0.78 0.41
N VAL A 112 -11.27 -0.39 1.64
CA VAL A 112 -12.42 0.51 1.95
C VAL A 112 -12.14 1.95 1.53
N HIS A 113 -10.88 2.38 1.67
CA HIS A 113 -10.40 3.69 1.24
C HIS A 113 -9.39 3.53 0.11
N GLY A 114 -9.39 4.50 -0.83
CA GLY A 114 -8.35 4.62 -1.83
C GLY A 114 -7.01 5.02 -1.22
N LEU A 115 -6.23 5.85 -1.95
CA LEU A 115 -4.95 6.38 -1.46
C LEU A 115 -5.07 7.43 -0.36
N ASP A 116 -6.27 7.97 -0.12
CA ASP A 116 -6.56 8.94 0.94
C ASP A 116 -7.33 8.26 2.07
N PRO A 117 -6.66 7.93 3.19
CA PRO A 117 -7.30 7.26 4.32
C PRO A 117 -8.22 8.17 5.14
N GLU A 118 -8.16 9.50 4.96
CA GLU A 118 -8.97 10.47 5.69
C GLU A 118 -10.35 10.70 5.03
N GLY A 119 -10.56 10.19 3.82
CA GLY A 119 -11.85 10.23 3.14
C GLY A 119 -12.91 9.38 3.86
N GLU A 120 -14.19 9.76 3.76
CA GLU A 120 -15.28 8.87 4.20
C GLU A 120 -15.49 7.80 3.09
N PRO A 121 -15.46 6.49 3.44
CA PRO A 121 -15.71 5.45 2.44
C PRO A 121 -17.14 5.55 1.92
N SER A 122 -17.32 5.26 0.65
CA SER A 122 -18.67 5.13 0.11
C SER A 122 -19.31 3.81 0.57
N ALA A 123 -20.65 3.77 0.56
CA ALA A 123 -21.35 2.53 0.87
C ALA A 123 -21.02 1.41 -0.14
N ALA A 124 -20.67 1.79 -1.39
CA ALA A 124 -20.28 0.84 -2.42
C ALA A 124 -18.91 0.21 -2.13
N ASP A 125 -17.94 1.00 -1.64
CA ASP A 125 -16.61 0.49 -1.27
C ASP A 125 -16.70 -0.50 -0.10
N ILE A 126 -17.55 -0.20 0.89
CA ILE A 126 -17.80 -1.11 2.02
C ILE A 126 -18.46 -2.40 1.53
N GLU A 127 -19.47 -2.30 0.65
CA GLU A 127 -20.17 -3.46 0.09
C GLU A 127 -19.23 -4.36 -0.70
N GLU A 128 -18.33 -3.79 -1.52
CA GLU A 128 -17.32 -4.53 -2.28
C GLU A 128 -16.37 -5.30 -1.38
N VAL A 129 -15.86 -4.66 -0.31
CA VAL A 129 -14.98 -5.31 0.67
C VAL A 129 -15.69 -6.44 1.41
N VAL A 130 -16.95 -6.23 1.84
CA VAL A 130 -17.77 -7.25 2.50
C VAL A 130 -18.01 -8.43 1.57
N GLU A 131 -18.41 -8.19 0.31
CA GLU A 131 -18.63 -9.23 -0.69
C GLU A 131 -17.35 -10.04 -0.94
N LYS A 132 -16.20 -9.37 -1.05
CA LYS A 132 -14.91 -10.05 -1.27
C LYS A 132 -14.50 -10.91 -0.06
N ILE A 133 -14.71 -10.40 1.16
CA ILE A 133 -14.45 -11.16 2.39
C ILE A 133 -15.28 -12.45 2.43
N GLU A 134 -16.59 -12.34 2.11
CA GLU A 134 -17.50 -13.48 2.13
C GLU A 134 -17.20 -14.49 0.99
N ASP A 135 -16.98 -14.00 -0.24
CA ASP A 135 -16.75 -14.85 -1.41
C ASP A 135 -15.43 -15.63 -1.34
N LYS A 136 -14.41 -15.03 -0.73
CA LYS A 136 -13.08 -15.64 -0.60
C LYS A 136 -12.84 -16.28 0.77
N GLU A 137 -13.85 -16.23 1.64
CA GLU A 137 -13.78 -16.77 3.00
C GLU A 137 -12.58 -16.23 3.78
N LEU A 138 -12.31 -14.90 3.65
CA LEU A 138 -11.18 -14.25 4.33
C LEU A 138 -11.43 -14.22 5.83
N GLU A 139 -10.45 -14.66 6.61
CA GLU A 139 -10.52 -14.70 8.07
C GLU A 139 -9.97 -13.41 8.73
N TYR A 140 -9.31 -12.55 7.94
CA TYR A 140 -8.63 -11.36 8.47
C TYR A 140 -8.93 -10.11 7.63
N PHE A 141 -9.11 -8.99 8.37
CA PHE A 141 -9.17 -7.65 7.82
C PHE A 141 -7.99 -6.84 8.36
N TYR A 142 -7.30 -6.10 7.51
CA TYR A 142 -6.07 -5.40 7.88
C TYR A 142 -6.30 -3.91 8.05
N ILE A 143 -5.74 -3.35 9.13
CA ILE A 143 -5.70 -1.92 9.40
C ILE A 143 -4.25 -1.46 9.59
N GLU A 144 -4.03 -0.16 9.42
CA GLU A 144 -2.73 0.47 9.69
C GLU A 144 -2.48 0.60 11.20
N GLU A 145 -1.22 0.74 11.58
CA GLU A 145 -0.78 0.81 12.97
C GLU A 145 -1.31 2.01 13.77
N TYR A 146 -1.82 3.03 13.08
CA TYR A 146 -2.40 4.23 13.69
C TYR A 146 -3.92 4.33 13.53
N THR A 147 -4.51 3.44 12.76
CA THR A 147 -5.96 3.36 12.60
C THR A 147 -6.59 2.90 13.91
N ASN A 148 -7.65 3.60 14.34
CA ASN A 148 -8.45 3.15 15.47
C ASN A 148 -9.29 1.93 15.03
N ALA A 149 -9.13 0.79 15.68
CA ALA A 149 -9.90 -0.41 15.36
C ALA A 149 -11.42 -0.17 15.41
N GLU A 150 -11.91 0.73 16.29
CA GLU A 150 -13.32 1.10 16.36
C GLU A 150 -13.85 1.73 15.05
N SER A 151 -12.98 2.30 14.22
CA SER A 151 -13.39 2.91 12.95
C SER A 151 -13.86 1.89 11.91
N VAL A 152 -13.48 0.63 12.06
CA VAL A 152 -13.87 -0.48 11.17
C VAL A 152 -14.93 -1.40 11.76
N ASP A 153 -15.40 -1.14 13.00
CA ASP A 153 -16.38 -1.97 13.69
C ASP A 153 -17.66 -2.19 12.86
N SER A 154 -18.15 -1.14 12.19
CA SER A 154 -19.35 -1.23 11.35
C SER A 154 -19.20 -2.14 10.12
N LEU A 155 -17.99 -2.33 9.62
CA LEU A 155 -17.67 -3.29 8.57
C LEU A 155 -17.54 -4.68 9.17
N ILE A 156 -16.77 -4.82 10.24
CA ILE A 156 -16.52 -6.12 10.90
C ILE A 156 -17.82 -6.74 11.45
N GLU A 157 -18.78 -5.92 11.90
CA GLU A 157 -20.11 -6.40 12.32
C GLU A 157 -20.93 -7.02 11.17
N GLN A 158 -20.63 -6.69 9.90
CA GLN A 158 -21.33 -7.24 8.74
C GLN A 158 -20.75 -8.58 8.29
N VAL A 159 -19.51 -8.89 8.67
CA VAL A 159 -18.81 -10.12 8.29
C VAL A 159 -18.58 -10.99 9.55
N SER A 160 -18.95 -12.25 9.50
CA SER A 160 -18.87 -13.14 10.67
C SER A 160 -17.52 -13.84 10.74
N GLY A 161 -16.84 -13.76 11.88
CA GLY A 161 -15.63 -14.55 12.15
C GLY A 161 -14.34 -13.93 11.66
N VAL A 162 -14.37 -12.66 11.22
CA VAL A 162 -13.19 -11.92 10.74
C VAL A 162 -12.46 -11.29 11.94
N GLU A 163 -11.16 -11.49 12.02
CA GLU A 163 -10.27 -10.86 12.99
C GLU A 163 -9.52 -9.69 12.37
N VAL A 164 -9.22 -8.65 13.16
CA VAL A 164 -8.44 -7.49 12.71
C VAL A 164 -6.97 -7.71 12.98
N LEU A 165 -6.14 -7.56 11.94
CA LEU A 165 -4.68 -7.56 12.02
C LEU A 165 -4.10 -6.21 11.58
N ILE A 166 -2.83 -5.95 11.91
CA ILE A 166 -2.14 -4.73 11.54
C ILE A 166 -1.20 -5.01 10.36
N LEU A 167 -1.26 -4.16 9.33
CA LEU A 167 -0.21 -3.99 8.33
C LEU A 167 0.44 -2.62 8.52
N TYR A 168 1.73 -2.63 8.83
CA TYR A 168 2.52 -1.42 9.10
C TYR A 168 2.87 -0.73 7.78
N THR A 169 2.50 0.54 7.66
CA THR A 169 2.82 1.38 6.48
C THR A 169 4.18 2.07 6.60
N MET A 170 4.75 2.13 7.79
CA MET A 170 6.00 2.87 8.11
C MET A 170 5.94 4.38 7.83
N GLU A 171 4.75 4.96 7.70
CA GLU A 171 4.57 6.40 7.50
C GLU A 171 4.92 7.22 8.75
N MET A 172 4.88 6.58 9.91
CA MET A 172 5.15 7.20 11.20
C MET A 172 6.29 6.50 11.93
N ALA A 173 6.88 7.19 12.91
CA ALA A 173 7.89 6.57 13.76
C ALA A 173 7.29 5.41 14.57
N PRO A 174 8.02 4.29 14.72
CA PRO A 174 7.56 3.16 15.51
C PRO A 174 7.15 3.55 16.93
N LYS A 175 6.07 2.94 17.44
CA LYS A 175 5.61 3.15 18.83
C LYS A 175 6.59 2.58 19.86
N SER A 176 7.35 1.55 19.49
CA SER A 176 8.38 0.92 20.32
C SER A 176 9.75 1.31 19.83
N SER A 177 10.69 1.59 20.77
CA SER A 177 12.09 1.84 20.45
C SER A 177 12.85 0.58 19.98
N GLU A 178 12.26 -0.60 20.13
CA GLU A 178 12.80 -1.88 19.66
C GLU A 178 12.41 -2.16 18.21
N ASP A 179 11.39 -1.47 17.69
CA ASP A 179 10.93 -1.63 16.32
C ASP A 179 11.75 -0.76 15.35
N ASN A 180 12.02 -1.33 14.20
CA ASN A 180 12.62 -0.68 13.04
C ASN A 180 11.96 -1.22 11.76
N TYR A 181 12.39 -0.74 10.61
CA TYR A 181 11.83 -1.15 9.32
C TYR A 181 11.80 -2.69 9.15
N LEU A 182 12.92 -3.37 9.40
CA LEU A 182 13.01 -4.83 9.20
C LEU A 182 12.06 -5.59 10.13
N THR A 183 12.00 -5.19 11.41
CA THR A 183 11.12 -5.84 12.38
C THR A 183 9.64 -5.60 12.07
N LEU A 184 9.26 -4.41 11.58
CA LEU A 184 7.89 -4.11 11.20
C LEU A 184 7.50 -4.82 9.90
N MET A 185 8.39 -4.87 8.90
CA MET A 185 8.15 -5.63 7.68
C MET A 185 8.08 -7.13 7.94
N GLN A 186 8.85 -7.66 8.90
CA GLN A 186 8.71 -9.06 9.31
C GLN A 186 7.33 -9.32 9.95
N LYS A 187 6.83 -8.39 10.78
CA LYS A 187 5.46 -8.49 11.32
C LYS A 187 4.40 -8.44 10.21
N ASN A 188 4.61 -7.62 9.17
CA ASN A 188 3.75 -7.61 8.00
C ASN A 188 3.74 -8.97 7.30
N LEU A 189 4.92 -9.52 7.06
CA LEU A 189 5.05 -10.85 6.46
C LEU A 189 4.34 -11.93 7.29
N ASP A 190 4.56 -11.97 8.61
CA ASP A 190 3.95 -12.93 9.52
C ASP A 190 2.40 -12.81 9.50
N ASN A 191 1.89 -11.57 9.48
CA ASN A 191 0.45 -11.31 9.44
C ASN A 191 -0.16 -11.69 8.08
N LEU A 192 0.52 -11.40 6.97
CA LEU A 192 0.08 -11.81 5.64
C LEU A 192 0.10 -13.34 5.48
N GLN A 193 1.12 -14.03 5.98
CA GLN A 193 1.17 -15.50 5.97
C GLN A 193 -0.02 -16.11 6.70
N ARG A 194 -0.45 -15.51 7.82
CA ARG A 194 -1.65 -15.95 8.54
C ARG A 194 -2.90 -15.77 7.70
N GLY A 195 -3.09 -14.59 7.11
CA GLY A 195 -4.29 -14.26 6.36
C GLY A 195 -4.38 -14.95 5.01
N LEU A 196 -3.27 -15.22 4.36
CA LEU A 196 -3.20 -15.92 3.07
C LEU A 196 -3.17 -17.45 3.21
N GLN A 197 -3.25 -17.96 4.44
CA GLN A 197 -3.29 -19.39 4.75
C GLN A 197 -2.06 -20.14 4.20
N CYS A 198 -0.88 -19.62 4.51
CA CYS A 198 0.38 -20.29 4.16
C CYS A 198 0.68 -21.50 5.15
#